data_83394d00ef4975d16994903336057e45
#
_entry.id   83394d00ef4975d16994903336057e45
#
_cell.length_a   1.000
_cell.length_b   1.000
_cell.length_c   1.000
_cell.angle_alpha   90.00
_cell.angle_beta   90.00
_cell.angle_gamma   90.00
#
_symmetry.space_group_name_H-M   'P 1'
#
loop_
_entity.id
_entity.type
_entity.pdbx_description
1 polymer ?
#
loop_
_entity_poly.entity_id
_entity_poly.type
_entity_poly.pdbx_seq_one_letter_code
_entity_poly.pdbx_strand_id
1 'polypeptide(L)'
;LLKDTDVRAAAAKTTGSEPPEMGRQGDRFIVPVGPQHPALKEPGHFEFAVDGELVTGATVRLGYVHRGIERAAENQTYTQNLYLTERVCGICSHSHANAYVNGVEQLAKIPAPPRAQAIRQLVACLERIHSHLLWLGVAAYEAGFDTLLMYSWRDREIVMDILEQLTGNR
;
A
#
# COMPACT_ATOMS: atom_id res chain seq x y z
N LEU A 1 -22.29 10.65 3.59
CA LEU A 1 -22.29 9.18 3.58
C LEU A 1 -22.93 8.71 2.30
N LEU A 2 -22.15 8.11 1.39
CA LEU A 2 -22.63 7.51 0.15
C LEU A 2 -23.53 6.32 0.52
N LYS A 3 -24.74 6.27 -0.04
CA LYS A 3 -25.64 5.13 0.16
C LYS A 3 -25.07 3.88 -0.55
N ASP A 4 -25.30 2.69 0.00
CA ASP A 4 -24.85 1.39 -0.58
C ASP A 4 -25.16 1.24 -2.08
N THR A 5 -26.25 1.88 -2.54
CA THR A 5 -26.63 1.93 -3.95
C THR A 5 -25.63 2.69 -4.83
N ASP A 6 -25.00 3.74 -4.30
CA ASP A 6 -24.07 4.57 -5.07
C ASP A 6 -22.70 3.88 -5.22
N VAL A 7 -22.29 3.15 -4.19
CA VAL A 7 -21.03 2.36 -4.22
C VAL A 7 -21.16 1.17 -5.16
N ARG A 8 -22.32 0.48 -5.15
CA ARG A 8 -22.60 -0.62 -6.07
C ARG A 8 -22.72 -0.17 -7.52
N ALA A 9 -23.33 0.99 -7.75
CA ALA A 9 -23.44 1.58 -9.09
C ALA A 9 -22.08 2.06 -9.63
N ALA A 10 -21.22 2.60 -8.78
CA ALA A 10 -19.85 2.95 -9.14
C ALA A 10 -19.00 1.70 -9.41
N ALA A 11 -19.11 0.66 -8.58
CA ALA A 11 -18.44 -0.63 -8.79
C ALA A 11 -18.93 -1.31 -10.07
N ALA A 12 -20.23 -1.29 -10.37
CA ALA A 12 -20.79 -1.85 -11.59
C ALA A 12 -20.31 -1.12 -12.86
N LYS A 13 -20.05 0.18 -12.78
CA LYS A 13 -19.47 0.95 -13.89
C LYS A 13 -17.97 0.62 -14.13
N THR A 14 -17.25 0.19 -13.09
CA THR A 14 -15.84 -0.19 -13.21
C THR A 14 -15.64 -1.65 -13.58
N THR A 15 -16.63 -2.52 -13.34
CA THR A 15 -16.56 -3.96 -13.67
C THR A 15 -17.15 -4.31 -15.04
N GLY A 16 -17.69 -3.35 -15.76
CA GLY A 16 -18.44 -3.56 -17.01
C GLY A 16 -17.62 -3.60 -18.30
N SER A 17 -16.30 -3.57 -18.27
CA SER A 17 -15.49 -3.86 -19.45
C SER A 17 -14.93 -5.27 -19.35
N GLU A 18 -15.42 -6.20 -20.19
CA GLU A 18 -14.71 -7.43 -20.48
C GLU A 18 -13.24 -7.10 -20.74
N PRO A 19 -12.28 -7.94 -20.28
CA PRO A 19 -10.89 -7.74 -20.64
C PRO A 19 -10.83 -7.66 -22.17
N PRO A 20 -10.20 -6.64 -22.74
CA PRO A 20 -10.04 -6.59 -24.18
C PRO A 20 -9.33 -7.87 -24.59
N GLU A 21 -9.89 -8.58 -25.56
CA GLU A 21 -9.21 -9.69 -26.21
C GLU A 21 -7.82 -9.20 -26.61
N MET A 22 -6.79 -10.01 -26.34
CA MET A 22 -5.45 -9.76 -26.88
C MET A 22 -5.56 -9.72 -28.39
N GLY A 23 -5.76 -8.54 -28.95
CA GLY A 23 -6.12 -8.33 -30.33
C GLY A 23 -5.46 -7.08 -30.88
N ARG A 24 -5.02 -7.19 -32.13
CA ARG A 24 -4.64 -6.06 -32.93
C ARG A 24 -5.84 -5.13 -33.12
N GLN A 25 -5.74 -3.92 -32.59
CA GLN A 25 -6.61 -2.83 -33.00
C GLN A 25 -5.91 -2.01 -34.09
N GLY A 26 -5.99 -2.49 -35.33
CA GLY A 26 -5.17 -2.00 -36.44
C GLY A 26 -3.71 -2.46 -36.31
N ASP A 27 -2.74 -1.58 -36.62
CA ASP A 27 -1.30 -1.85 -36.47
C ASP A 27 -0.77 -1.68 -35.03
N ARG A 28 -1.64 -1.43 -34.04
CA ARG A 28 -1.28 -1.22 -32.63
C ARG A 28 -1.41 -2.50 -31.83
N PHE A 29 -0.43 -2.74 -30.98
CA PHE A 29 -0.46 -3.83 -30.02
C PHE A 29 -0.95 -3.33 -28.66
N ILE A 30 -1.77 -4.14 -27.98
CA ILE A 30 -2.13 -3.92 -26.57
C ILE A 30 -1.24 -4.81 -25.70
N VAL A 31 -0.48 -4.19 -24.82
CA VAL A 31 0.39 -4.88 -23.88
C VAL A 31 -0.24 -4.78 -22.49
N PRO A 32 -0.79 -5.88 -21.93
CA PRO A 32 -1.31 -5.90 -20.58
C PRO A 32 -0.16 -6.09 -19.58
N VAL A 33 -0.19 -5.30 -18.49
CA VAL A 33 0.72 -5.42 -17.35
C VAL A 33 -0.11 -5.56 -16.09
N GLY A 34 -0.04 -6.72 -15.44
CA GLY A 34 -0.83 -7.03 -14.26
C GLY A 34 -2.08 -7.88 -14.57
N PRO A 35 -2.91 -8.20 -13.54
CA PRO A 35 -2.88 -7.66 -12.16
C PRO A 35 -1.66 -8.09 -11.34
N GLN A 36 -1.05 -9.24 -11.63
CA GLN A 36 0.17 -9.71 -10.97
C GLN A 36 1.31 -9.68 -11.99
N HIS A 37 2.26 -8.79 -11.78
CA HIS A 37 3.40 -8.61 -12.65
C HIS A 37 4.66 -8.33 -11.83
N PRO A 38 5.84 -8.87 -12.19
CA PRO A 38 7.08 -8.70 -11.41
C PRO A 38 7.49 -7.24 -11.18
N ALA A 39 7.17 -6.34 -12.12
CA ALA A 39 7.44 -4.91 -11.98
C ALA A 39 6.47 -4.18 -11.03
N LEU A 40 5.33 -4.79 -10.67
CA LEU A 40 4.36 -4.21 -9.77
C LEU A 40 4.55 -4.78 -8.37
N LYS A 41 4.70 -3.91 -7.39
CA LYS A 41 4.84 -4.31 -5.97
C LYS A 41 3.49 -4.66 -5.34
N GLU A 42 2.39 -4.13 -5.90
CA GLU A 42 1.03 -4.48 -5.52
C GLU A 42 0.17 -4.71 -6.77
N PRO A 43 -0.89 -5.53 -6.69
CA PRO A 43 -1.74 -5.82 -7.84
C PRO A 43 -2.36 -4.57 -8.45
N GLY A 44 -2.15 -4.41 -9.73
CA GLY A 44 -2.73 -3.36 -10.56
C GLY A 44 -2.81 -3.84 -12.00
N HIS A 45 -3.71 -3.30 -12.79
CA HIS A 45 -3.82 -3.68 -14.19
C HIS A 45 -3.67 -2.45 -15.08
N PHE A 46 -2.71 -2.53 -15.98
CA PHE A 46 -2.42 -1.50 -16.96
C PHE A 46 -2.48 -2.11 -18.36
N GLU A 47 -3.08 -1.39 -19.28
CA GLU A 47 -3.09 -1.75 -20.70
C GLU A 47 -2.41 -0.64 -21.48
N PHE A 48 -1.34 -0.95 -22.16
CA PHE A 48 -0.60 -0.02 -22.97
C PHE A 48 -0.87 -0.29 -24.46
N ALA A 49 -1.38 0.71 -25.17
CA ALA A 49 -1.41 0.71 -26.62
C ALA A 49 -0.03 1.16 -27.12
N VAL A 50 0.64 0.31 -27.87
CA VAL A 50 2.00 0.58 -28.36
C VAL A 50 2.07 0.54 -29.87
N ASP A 51 2.92 1.41 -30.43
CA ASP A 51 3.32 1.42 -31.82
C ASP A 51 4.86 1.26 -31.86
N GLY A 52 5.32 0.04 -32.14
CA GLY A 52 6.70 -0.35 -31.87
C GLY A 52 7.06 -0.21 -30.40
N GLU A 53 8.03 0.65 -30.08
CA GLU A 53 8.44 0.93 -28.67
C GLU A 53 7.74 2.17 -28.08
N LEU A 54 6.94 2.87 -28.87
CA LEU A 54 6.25 4.07 -28.42
C LEU A 54 4.90 3.74 -27.82
N VAL A 55 4.68 4.13 -26.55
CA VAL A 55 3.37 4.07 -25.89
C VAL A 55 2.49 5.19 -26.43
N THR A 56 1.40 4.84 -27.12
CA THR A 56 0.44 5.78 -27.70
C THR A 56 -0.81 5.98 -26.87
N GLY A 57 -1.05 5.10 -25.90
CA GLY A 57 -2.17 5.20 -24.97
C GLY A 57 -1.99 4.26 -23.77
N ALA A 58 -2.64 4.58 -22.67
CA ALA A 58 -2.65 3.75 -21.48
C ALA A 58 -4.02 3.80 -20.80
N THR A 59 -4.48 2.64 -20.32
CA THR A 59 -5.65 2.52 -19.46
C THR A 59 -5.25 1.85 -18.16
N VAL A 60 -5.93 2.19 -17.06
CA VAL A 60 -5.66 1.69 -15.72
C VAL A 60 -6.93 1.13 -15.12
N ARG A 61 -6.86 -0.09 -14.59
CA ARG A 61 -7.91 -0.69 -13.79
C ARG A 61 -7.42 -0.86 -12.36
N LEU A 62 -8.04 -0.12 -11.43
CA LEU A 62 -7.75 -0.15 -10.01
C LEU A 62 -8.78 -1.02 -9.27
N GLY A 63 -8.49 -1.33 -8.00
CA GLY A 63 -9.39 -2.05 -7.10
C GLY A 63 -8.96 -3.47 -6.73
N TYR A 64 -7.90 -4.00 -7.31
CA TYR A 64 -7.41 -5.36 -7.00
C TYR A 64 -6.93 -5.53 -5.56
N VAL A 65 -6.51 -4.46 -4.89
CA VAL A 65 -6.10 -4.43 -3.49
C VAL A 65 -7.19 -3.90 -2.55
N HIS A 66 -8.39 -3.68 -3.03
CA HIS A 66 -9.51 -3.20 -2.22
C HIS A 66 -9.95 -4.27 -1.22
N ARG A 67 -9.98 -3.92 0.08
CA ARG A 67 -10.29 -4.84 1.18
C ARG A 67 -11.50 -4.40 2.03
N GLY A 68 -12.20 -3.34 1.63
CA GLY A 68 -13.37 -2.84 2.35
C GLY A 68 -13.05 -2.26 3.74
N ILE A 69 -11.84 -1.73 3.94
CA ILE A 69 -11.36 -1.23 5.23
C ILE A 69 -12.26 -0.13 5.80
N GLU A 70 -12.65 0.83 4.98
CA GLU A 70 -13.52 1.94 5.41
C GLU A 70 -14.88 1.44 5.89
N ARG A 71 -15.47 0.51 5.16
CA ARG A 71 -16.76 -0.09 5.54
C ARG A 71 -16.66 -0.93 6.81
N ALA A 72 -15.56 -1.65 6.99
CA ALA A 72 -15.29 -2.40 8.22
C ALA A 72 -15.14 -1.46 9.42
N ALA A 73 -14.47 -0.33 9.22
CA ALA A 73 -14.25 0.67 10.27
C ALA A 73 -15.54 1.29 10.82
N GLU A 74 -16.58 1.43 9.99
CA GLU A 74 -17.88 1.96 10.42
C GLU A 74 -18.58 1.10 11.48
N ASN A 75 -18.26 -0.18 11.53
CA ASN A 75 -18.89 -1.16 12.42
C ASN A 75 -18.02 -1.52 13.64
N GLN A 76 -16.90 -0.83 13.85
CA GLN A 76 -15.96 -1.12 14.92
C GLN A 76 -15.81 0.05 15.88
N THR A 77 -15.34 -0.25 17.10
CA THR A 77 -14.96 0.77 18.09
C THR A 77 -13.65 1.45 17.67
N TYR A 78 -13.39 2.63 18.25
CA TYR A 78 -12.12 3.34 18.00
C TYR A 78 -10.88 2.49 18.31
N THR A 79 -10.91 1.68 19.36
CA THR A 79 -9.80 0.79 19.72
C THR A 79 -9.62 -0.33 18.69
N GLN A 80 -10.71 -0.93 18.24
CA GLN A 80 -10.66 -1.98 17.20
C GLN A 80 -10.18 -1.42 15.85
N ASN A 81 -10.60 -0.22 15.51
CA ASN A 81 -10.17 0.46 14.30
C ASN A 81 -8.67 0.75 14.26
N LEU A 82 -8.02 0.88 15.42
CA LEU A 82 -6.57 1.03 15.47
C LEU A 82 -5.86 -0.15 14.79
N TYR A 83 -6.27 -1.38 15.13
CA TYR A 83 -5.71 -2.61 14.54
C TYR A 83 -6.09 -2.79 13.07
N LEU A 84 -7.28 -2.32 12.69
CA LEU A 84 -7.72 -2.37 11.30
C LEU A 84 -6.92 -1.41 10.42
N THR A 85 -6.70 -0.18 10.90
CA THR A 85 -5.99 0.87 10.16
C THR A 85 -4.49 0.63 10.11
N GLU A 86 -3.91 0.00 11.14
CA GLU A 86 -2.49 -0.33 11.18
C GLU A 86 -2.03 -1.07 9.91
N ARG A 87 -2.77 -2.07 9.46
CA ARG A 87 -2.37 -2.91 8.32
C ARG A 87 -3.07 -2.55 7.01
N VAL A 88 -3.48 -1.33 6.83
CA VAL A 88 -3.76 -0.77 5.50
C VAL A 88 -2.50 -0.89 4.63
N CYS A 89 -1.33 -0.70 5.24
CA CYS A 89 -0.03 -0.95 4.63
C CYS A 89 0.86 -1.72 5.63
N GLY A 90 1.50 -2.79 5.18
CA GLY A 90 2.39 -3.60 6.02
C GLY A 90 3.79 -3.02 6.22
N ILE A 91 4.18 -2.01 5.42
CA ILE A 91 5.50 -1.37 5.49
C ILE A 91 5.45 -0.11 6.36
N CYS A 92 4.36 0.65 6.28
CA CYS A 92 4.15 1.90 7.03
C CYS A 92 3.00 1.79 8.04
N SER A 93 2.93 0.66 8.73
CA SER A 93 1.85 0.34 9.66
C SER A 93 1.74 1.31 10.83
N HIS A 94 2.87 1.74 11.40
CA HIS A 94 2.87 2.74 12.46
C HIS A 94 2.40 4.12 11.97
N SER A 95 2.75 4.50 10.76
CA SER A 95 2.30 5.78 10.17
C SER A 95 0.78 5.83 10.04
N HIS A 96 0.14 4.75 9.61
CA HIS A 96 -1.33 4.64 9.56
C HIS A 96 -1.95 4.67 10.95
N ALA A 97 -1.43 3.86 11.88
CA ALA A 97 -1.89 3.82 13.26
C ALA A 97 -1.75 5.19 13.95
N ASN A 98 -0.61 5.84 13.79
CA ASN A 98 -0.34 7.15 14.38
C ASN A 98 -1.24 8.26 13.80
N ALA A 99 -1.47 8.27 12.50
CA ALA A 99 -2.39 9.21 11.86
C ALA A 99 -3.81 9.05 12.41
N TYR A 100 -4.29 7.80 12.51
CA TYR A 100 -5.60 7.49 13.07
C TYR A 100 -5.72 7.94 14.52
N VAL A 101 -4.76 7.55 15.37
CA VAL A 101 -4.78 7.90 16.81
C VAL A 101 -4.72 9.40 17.03
N ASN A 102 -3.87 10.12 16.29
CA ASN A 102 -3.80 11.58 16.38
C ASN A 102 -5.14 12.23 16.01
N GLY A 103 -5.83 11.72 14.99
CA GLY A 103 -7.17 12.21 14.62
C GLY A 103 -8.20 11.98 15.71
N VAL A 104 -8.21 10.79 16.33
CA VAL A 104 -9.12 10.45 17.42
C VAL A 104 -8.83 11.29 18.68
N GLU A 105 -7.56 11.46 19.06
CA GLU A 105 -7.13 12.27 20.20
C GLU A 105 -7.52 13.74 20.02
N GLN A 106 -7.36 14.30 18.83
CA GLN A 106 -7.78 15.66 18.51
C GLN A 106 -9.30 15.80 18.60
N LEU A 107 -10.06 14.86 18.05
CA LEU A 107 -11.52 14.86 18.09
C LEU A 107 -12.03 14.77 19.53
N ALA A 108 -11.43 13.88 20.34
CA ALA A 108 -11.79 13.66 21.72
C ALA A 108 -11.20 14.73 22.69
N LYS A 109 -10.30 15.59 22.21
CA LYS A 109 -9.56 16.58 23.01
C LYS A 109 -8.75 15.96 24.14
N ILE A 110 -8.17 14.79 23.89
CA ILE A 110 -7.32 14.06 24.85
C ILE A 110 -5.85 14.31 24.47
N PRO A 111 -5.06 14.98 25.33
CA PRO A 111 -3.64 15.19 25.06
C PRO A 111 -2.83 13.91 25.27
N ALA A 112 -1.99 13.54 24.32
CA ALA A 112 -1.06 12.44 24.50
C ALA A 112 0.04 12.82 25.52
N PRO A 113 0.36 11.96 26.52
CA PRO A 113 1.45 12.20 27.45
C PRO A 113 2.81 12.36 26.74
N PRO A 114 3.76 13.14 27.30
CA PRO A 114 5.07 13.36 26.65
C PRO A 114 5.84 12.08 26.37
N ARG A 115 5.76 11.09 27.27
CA ARG A 115 6.39 9.78 27.06
C ARG A 115 5.79 9.04 25.86
N ALA A 116 4.47 9.09 25.68
CA ALA A 116 3.80 8.47 24.54
C ALA A 116 4.23 9.13 23.22
N GLN A 117 4.35 10.47 23.20
CA GLN A 117 4.85 11.20 22.02
C GLN A 117 6.29 10.80 21.67
N ALA A 118 7.18 10.69 22.67
CA ALA A 118 8.55 10.28 22.46
C ALA A 118 8.66 8.84 21.91
N ILE A 119 7.86 7.90 22.44
CA ILE A 119 7.82 6.52 21.95
C ILE A 119 7.28 6.48 20.52
N ARG A 120 6.20 7.18 20.20
CA ARG A 120 5.66 7.29 18.85
C ARG A 120 6.70 7.82 17.86
N GLN A 121 7.45 8.84 18.26
CA GLN A 121 8.51 9.41 17.43
C GLN A 121 9.64 8.41 17.20
N LEU A 122 10.06 7.69 18.23
CA LEU A 122 11.08 6.65 18.11
C LEU A 122 10.64 5.54 17.13
N VAL A 123 9.42 5.02 17.32
CA VAL A 123 8.86 3.98 16.44
C VAL A 123 8.72 4.48 15.00
N ALA A 124 8.31 5.74 14.79
CA ALA A 124 8.22 6.33 13.46
C ALA A 124 9.59 6.43 12.76
N CYS A 125 10.65 6.72 13.51
CA CYS A 125 12.00 6.73 12.97
C CYS A 125 12.48 5.32 12.59
N LEU A 126 12.23 4.32 13.44
CA LEU A 126 12.56 2.93 13.16
C LEU A 126 11.78 2.40 11.95
N GLU A 127 10.49 2.70 11.87
CA GLU A 127 9.65 2.37 10.70
C GLU A 127 10.25 2.95 9.42
N ARG A 128 10.69 4.19 9.45
CA ARG A 128 11.30 4.83 8.29
C ARG A 128 12.62 4.17 7.89
N ILE A 129 13.45 3.79 8.85
CA ILE A 129 14.71 3.10 8.58
C ILE A 129 14.45 1.75 7.88
N HIS A 130 13.59 0.91 8.45
CA HIS A 130 13.30 -0.39 7.83
C HIS A 130 12.64 -0.25 6.44
N SER A 131 11.79 0.75 6.28
CA SER A 131 11.14 1.06 5.00
C SER A 131 12.16 1.50 3.94
N HIS A 132 13.11 2.34 4.30
CA HIS A 132 14.17 2.78 3.39
C HIS A 132 15.14 1.66 3.05
N LEU A 133 15.46 0.75 3.98
CA LEU A 133 16.26 -0.44 3.71
C LEU A 133 15.54 -1.40 2.74
N LEU A 134 14.22 -1.55 2.88
CA LEU A 134 13.41 -2.29 1.92
C LEU A 134 13.49 -1.65 0.53
N TRP A 135 13.29 -0.34 0.47
CA TRP A 135 13.33 0.40 -0.80
C TRP A 135 14.70 0.28 -1.48
N LEU A 136 15.78 0.45 -0.71
CA LEU A 136 17.15 0.32 -1.23
C LEU A 136 17.38 -1.07 -1.82
N GLY A 137 16.93 -2.11 -1.13
CA GLY A 137 17.06 -3.48 -1.62
C GLY A 137 16.26 -3.72 -2.90
N VAL A 138 15.03 -3.23 -2.98
CA VAL A 138 14.20 -3.35 -4.18
C VAL A 138 14.80 -2.55 -5.34
N ALA A 139 15.28 -1.34 -5.11
CA ALA A 139 15.94 -0.53 -6.14
C ALA A 139 17.21 -1.23 -6.68
N ALA A 140 17.98 -1.85 -5.79
CA ALA A 140 19.15 -2.64 -6.17
C ALA A 140 18.77 -3.85 -7.03
N TYR A 141 17.71 -4.57 -6.65
CA TYR A 141 17.17 -5.69 -7.43
C TYR A 141 16.78 -5.28 -8.84
N GLU A 142 16.02 -4.18 -8.98
CA GLU A 142 15.61 -3.66 -10.30
C GLU A 142 16.81 -3.21 -11.16
N ALA A 143 17.91 -2.81 -10.50
CA ALA A 143 19.19 -2.50 -11.16
C ALA A 143 20.05 -3.73 -11.46
N GLY A 144 19.61 -4.94 -11.11
CA GLY A 144 20.36 -6.18 -11.29
C GLY A 144 21.45 -6.43 -10.25
N PHE A 145 21.37 -5.80 -9.07
CA PHE A 145 22.35 -5.94 -8.00
C PHE A 145 21.79 -6.71 -6.78
N ASP A 146 21.57 -8.00 -6.96
CA ASP A 146 20.95 -8.89 -5.96
C ASP A 146 21.71 -8.95 -4.63
N THR A 147 23.03 -8.84 -4.65
CA THR A 147 23.85 -8.85 -3.43
C THR A 147 23.46 -7.71 -2.48
N LEU A 148 23.20 -6.52 -3.00
CA LEU A 148 22.79 -5.39 -2.19
C LEU A 148 21.36 -5.57 -1.66
N LEU A 149 20.47 -6.20 -2.42
CA LEU A 149 19.16 -6.63 -1.91
C LEU A 149 19.31 -7.50 -0.67
N MET A 150 20.16 -8.54 -0.75
CA MET A 150 20.34 -9.49 0.36
C MET A 150 20.95 -8.83 1.60
N TYR A 151 21.91 -7.93 1.42
CA TYR A 151 22.52 -7.20 2.55
C TYR A 151 21.57 -6.20 3.19
N SER A 152 20.85 -5.42 2.41
CA SER A 152 19.91 -4.43 2.95
C SER A 152 18.76 -5.11 3.72
N TRP A 153 18.29 -6.26 3.26
CA TRP A 153 17.25 -7.00 3.94
C TRP A 153 17.76 -7.71 5.19
N ARG A 154 18.98 -8.24 5.18
CA ARG A 154 19.64 -8.77 6.38
C ARG A 154 19.76 -7.68 7.47
N ASP A 155 20.24 -6.50 7.10
CA ASP A 155 20.44 -5.41 8.05
C ASP A 155 19.11 -4.81 8.52
N ARG A 156 18.06 -4.88 7.68
CA ARG A 156 16.70 -4.54 8.03
C ARG A 156 16.15 -5.39 9.18
N GLU A 157 16.51 -6.68 9.26
CA GLU A 157 16.03 -7.57 10.32
C GLU A 157 16.42 -7.08 11.71
N ILE A 158 17.58 -6.45 11.87
CA ILE A 158 18.00 -5.83 13.15
C ILE A 158 16.97 -4.77 13.59
N VAL A 159 16.51 -3.95 12.68
CA VAL A 159 15.50 -2.92 12.96
C VAL A 159 14.14 -3.57 13.28
N MET A 160 13.78 -4.64 12.58
CA MET A 160 12.55 -5.38 12.84
C MET A 160 12.56 -6.02 14.23
N ASP A 161 13.69 -6.57 14.68
CA ASP A 161 13.85 -7.14 16.01
C ASP A 161 13.72 -6.07 17.11
N ILE A 162 14.25 -4.87 16.87
CA ILE A 162 14.08 -3.73 17.79
C ILE A 162 12.61 -3.32 17.87
N LEU A 163 11.91 -3.25 16.73
CA LEU A 163 10.48 -2.94 16.70
C LEU A 163 9.67 -3.98 17.47
N GLU A 164 9.96 -5.26 17.29
CA GLU A 164 9.31 -6.36 18.01
C GLU A 164 9.53 -6.25 19.53
N GLN A 165 10.75 -6.00 19.97
CA GLN A 165 11.06 -5.83 21.39
C GLN A 165 10.40 -4.59 21.99
N LEU A 166 10.30 -3.50 21.24
CA LEU A 166 9.76 -2.23 21.70
C LEU A 166 8.23 -2.20 21.71
N THR A 167 7.61 -2.79 20.71
CA THR A 167 6.16 -2.66 20.48
C THR A 167 5.39 -3.98 20.62
N GLY A 168 6.06 -5.11 20.59
CA GLY A 168 5.44 -6.44 20.49
C GLY A 168 5.01 -6.80 19.06
N ASN A 169 5.36 -6.01 18.07
CA ASN A 169 4.96 -6.19 16.67
C ASN A 169 6.15 -5.88 15.73
N ARG A 170 6.16 -6.57 14.56
CA ARG A 170 7.23 -6.42 13.54
C ARG A 170 6.77 -5.55 12.39
#